data_d4ce465636db108d12fddb7c2445cb27
#
_entry.id   d4ce465636db108d12fddb7c2445cb27
#
_cell.length_a   1.000
_cell.length_b   1.000
_cell.length_c   1.000
_cell.angle_alpha   90.00
_cell.angle_beta   90.00
_cell.angle_gamma   90.00
#
_symmetry.space_group_name_H-M   'P 1'
#
loop_
_entity.id
_entity.type
_entity.pdbx_description
1 polymer ?
#
loop_
_entity_poly.entity_id
_entity_poly.type
_entity_poly.pdbx_seq_one_letter_code
_entity_poly.pdbx_strand_id
1 'polypeptide(L)'
;MDFGFMRASESDYSRPDKTKDRIVQSFDGYSSYLLIVDEASRFVWIFLTASKEPPLDIIREFLTQHGHSDGGSVHTDQGGILARCSALQDMLLRDFHYMFEPTGADSPSQNGAVEIYNDKFAVRTRTLLYGSGLLAKYWSAALIHSVYLHHHLVHSATKRTLFKGYYGHQPDLSSLKLFGSRVCVKQTGN
;
A
#
# COMPACT_ATOMS: atom_id res chain seq x y z
N MET A 1 1.70 3.40 -9.76
CA MET A 1 0.98 3.84 -8.53
C MET A 1 -0.52 3.57 -8.66
N ASP A 2 -1.18 3.19 -7.59
CA ASP A 2 -2.64 2.98 -7.60
C ASP A 2 -3.23 3.13 -6.20
N PHE A 3 -4.57 3.36 -6.12
CA PHE A 3 -5.31 3.38 -4.87
C PHE A 3 -5.92 2.03 -4.55
N GLY A 4 -5.78 1.61 -3.29
CA GLY A 4 -6.46 0.45 -2.74
C GLY A 4 -7.48 0.82 -1.66
N PHE A 5 -8.46 -0.07 -1.48
CA PHE A 5 -9.54 0.09 -0.51
C PHE A 5 -9.81 -1.22 0.20
N MET A 6 -10.07 -1.16 1.51
CA MET A 6 -10.58 -2.32 2.22
C MET A 6 -12.10 -2.32 2.17
N ARG A 7 -12.66 -3.38 1.57
CA ARG A 7 -14.11 -3.58 1.48
C ARG A 7 -14.56 -4.59 2.53
N ALA A 8 -15.73 -4.38 3.10
CA ALA A 8 -16.34 -5.36 4.00
C ALA A 8 -16.60 -6.67 3.26
N SER A 9 -16.32 -7.81 3.91
CA SER A 9 -16.66 -9.11 3.36
C SER A 9 -18.16 -9.38 3.49
N GLU A 10 -18.72 -10.26 2.64
CA GLU A 10 -20.14 -10.63 2.72
C GLU A 10 -20.54 -11.25 4.08
N SER A 11 -19.58 -11.85 4.80
CA SER A 11 -19.79 -12.41 6.13
C SER A 11 -19.93 -11.37 7.25
N ASP A 12 -19.50 -10.12 7.02
CA ASP A 12 -19.67 -9.03 7.98
C ASP A 12 -21.07 -8.39 7.91
N TYR A 13 -21.92 -8.86 6.97
CA TYR A 13 -23.27 -8.37 6.76
C TYR A 13 -24.28 -9.09 7.64
N SER A 14 -24.33 -8.77 8.93
CA SER A 14 -25.44 -9.16 9.80
C SER A 14 -26.74 -8.36 9.54
N ARG A 15 -26.79 -7.53 8.49
CA ARG A 15 -27.97 -6.76 8.07
C ARG A 15 -28.15 -6.77 6.55
N PRO A 16 -29.39 -6.94 6.03
CA PRO A 16 -29.68 -7.05 4.60
C PRO A 16 -29.73 -5.71 3.87
N ASP A 17 -28.79 -4.79 4.15
CA ASP A 17 -28.75 -3.55 3.38
C ASP A 17 -27.78 -3.72 2.20
N LYS A 18 -28.38 -3.71 1.00
CA LYS A 18 -27.81 -4.18 -0.28
C LYS A 18 -26.78 -3.26 -0.93
N THR A 19 -26.02 -2.48 -0.19
CA THR A 19 -24.94 -1.68 -0.78
C THR A 19 -23.65 -2.48 -0.81
N LYS A 20 -23.43 -3.16 -1.94
CA LYS A 20 -22.34 -4.10 -2.22
C LYS A 20 -20.90 -3.55 -2.08
N ASP A 21 -20.70 -2.25 -1.80
CA ASP A 21 -19.40 -1.58 -1.88
C ASP A 21 -19.08 -0.71 -0.66
N ARG A 22 -19.39 -1.18 0.54
CA ARG A 22 -19.08 -0.40 1.73
C ARG A 22 -17.58 -0.43 2.03
N ILE A 23 -16.89 0.67 1.77
CA ILE A 23 -15.52 0.90 2.23
C ILE A 23 -15.52 0.94 3.76
N VAL A 24 -14.65 0.15 4.37
CA VAL A 24 -14.46 0.13 5.81
C VAL A 24 -13.51 1.25 6.20
N GLN A 25 -13.97 2.22 6.97
CA GLN A 25 -13.09 3.20 7.59
C GLN A 25 -12.25 2.52 8.67
N SER A 26 -10.95 2.82 8.71
CA SER A 26 -10.06 2.30 9.74
C SER A 26 -10.32 2.98 11.09
N PHE A 27 -9.80 2.37 12.17
CA PHE A 27 -9.95 2.92 13.53
C PHE A 27 -9.25 4.27 13.70
N ASP A 28 -8.26 4.56 12.87
CA ASP A 28 -7.47 5.79 12.82
C ASP A 28 -7.92 6.76 11.72
N GLY A 29 -9.11 6.51 11.12
CA GLY A 29 -9.81 7.47 10.25
C GLY A 29 -9.51 7.36 8.75
N TYR A 30 -8.68 6.41 8.32
CA TYR A 30 -8.36 6.24 6.91
C TYR A 30 -9.44 5.45 6.16
N SER A 31 -9.68 5.80 4.90
CA SER A 31 -10.65 5.10 4.02
C SER A 31 -9.99 4.40 2.82
N SER A 32 -8.74 4.75 2.53
CA SER A 32 -7.98 4.26 1.37
C SER A 32 -6.49 4.25 1.65
N TYR A 33 -5.72 3.76 0.72
CA TYR A 33 -4.27 3.85 0.72
C TYR A 33 -3.74 4.04 -0.70
N LEU A 34 -2.64 4.76 -0.83
CA LEU A 34 -1.85 4.84 -2.06
C LEU A 34 -0.78 3.74 -2.03
N LEU A 35 -0.72 2.94 -3.07
CA LEU A 35 0.29 1.92 -3.31
C LEU A 35 1.27 2.40 -4.36
N ILE A 36 2.55 2.38 -4.05
CA ILE A 36 3.64 2.66 -4.98
C ILE A 36 4.52 1.41 -5.06
N VAL A 37 4.84 0.98 -6.26
CA VAL A 37 5.72 -0.18 -6.52
C VAL A 37 6.87 0.29 -7.40
N ASP A 38 8.09 0.01 -6.97
CA ASP A 38 9.27 0.15 -7.82
C ASP A 38 9.40 -1.09 -8.69
N GLU A 39 9.41 -0.91 -10.01
CA GLU A 39 9.43 -2.03 -10.95
C GLU A 39 10.75 -2.80 -10.94
N ALA A 40 11.83 -2.13 -10.66
CA ALA A 40 13.16 -2.73 -10.68
C ALA A 40 13.40 -3.62 -9.45
N SER A 41 13.19 -3.07 -8.25
CA SER A 41 13.41 -3.79 -7.00
C SER A 41 12.21 -4.60 -6.52
N ARG A 42 11.02 -4.30 -7.04
CA ARG A 42 9.72 -4.79 -6.54
C ARG A 42 9.45 -4.36 -5.10
N PHE A 43 10.16 -3.35 -4.61
CA PHE A 43 9.91 -2.76 -3.31
C PHE A 43 8.59 -1.98 -3.35
N VAL A 44 7.88 -1.95 -2.23
CA VAL A 44 6.51 -1.45 -2.16
C VAL A 44 6.40 -0.42 -1.05
N TRP A 45 5.77 0.70 -1.33
CA TRP A 45 5.39 1.69 -0.31
C TRP A 45 3.88 1.82 -0.25
N ILE A 46 3.37 1.97 0.96
CA ILE A 46 1.95 2.21 1.21
C ILE A 46 1.80 3.45 2.09
N PHE A 47 0.92 4.33 1.65
CA PHE A 47 0.54 5.54 2.38
C PHE A 47 -0.96 5.53 2.63
N LEU A 48 -1.35 5.57 3.89
CA LEU A 48 -2.76 5.61 4.29
C LEU A 48 -3.35 6.99 3.96
N THR A 49 -4.57 7.01 3.42
CA THR A 49 -5.24 8.25 3.01
C THR A 49 -6.68 8.29 3.53
N ALA A 50 -7.12 9.48 3.95
CA ALA A 50 -8.47 9.68 4.44
C ALA A 50 -9.47 9.96 3.30
N SER A 51 -8.97 10.34 2.12
CA SER A 51 -9.78 10.61 0.92
C SER A 51 -9.20 9.90 -0.30
N LYS A 52 -9.96 9.95 -1.39
CA LYS A 52 -9.51 9.48 -2.72
C LYS A 52 -8.74 10.55 -3.51
N GLU A 53 -8.61 11.75 -2.96
CA GLU A 53 -7.85 12.80 -3.63
C GLU A 53 -6.37 12.43 -3.72
N PRO A 54 -5.70 12.72 -4.84
CA PRO A 54 -4.28 12.47 -4.99
C PRO A 54 -3.48 13.18 -3.89
N PRO A 55 -2.75 12.46 -3.03
CA PRO A 55 -2.01 13.06 -1.92
C PRO A 55 -0.68 13.65 -2.43
N LEU A 56 -0.74 14.81 -3.08
CA LEU A 56 0.40 15.42 -3.76
C LEU A 56 1.61 15.63 -2.84
N ASP A 57 1.36 16.05 -1.60
CA ASP A 57 2.44 16.27 -0.62
C ASP A 57 3.17 14.96 -0.27
N ILE A 58 2.41 13.88 -0.08
CA ILE A 58 2.98 12.55 0.18
C ILE A 58 3.81 12.06 -1.02
N ILE A 59 3.26 12.23 -2.24
CA ILE A 59 3.97 11.83 -3.46
C ILE A 59 5.24 12.69 -3.65
N ARG A 60 5.16 13.98 -3.39
CA ARG A 60 6.31 14.90 -3.45
C ARG A 60 7.41 14.50 -2.47
N GLU A 61 7.04 14.24 -1.21
CA GLU A 61 7.98 13.80 -0.19
C GLU A 61 8.62 12.45 -0.56
N PHE A 62 7.80 11.50 -1.02
CA PHE A 62 8.26 10.20 -1.50
C PHE A 62 9.29 10.33 -2.63
N LEU A 63 9.00 11.12 -3.66
CA LEU A 63 9.92 11.32 -4.79
C LEU A 63 11.19 12.09 -4.39
N THR A 64 11.09 12.99 -3.42
CA THR A 64 12.26 13.69 -2.87
C THR A 64 13.21 12.72 -2.15
N GLN A 65 12.67 11.70 -1.48
CA GLN A 65 13.48 10.73 -0.72
C GLN A 65 13.97 9.55 -1.56
N HIS A 66 13.15 9.09 -2.52
CA HIS A 66 13.35 7.84 -3.24
C HIS A 66 13.41 7.99 -4.76
N GLY A 67 13.11 9.18 -5.29
CA GLY A 67 13.16 9.45 -6.72
C GLY A 67 14.59 9.49 -7.25
N HIS A 68 14.74 9.23 -8.54
CA HIS A 68 16.02 9.36 -9.22
C HIS A 68 16.21 10.79 -9.71
N SER A 69 17.43 11.32 -9.58
CA SER A 69 17.78 12.70 -10.04
C SER A 69 17.57 12.89 -11.54
N ASP A 70 17.74 11.83 -12.30
CA ASP A 70 17.63 11.84 -13.77
C ASP A 70 16.19 11.65 -14.25
N GLY A 71 15.22 11.59 -13.31
CA GLY A 71 13.81 11.33 -13.59
C GLY A 71 13.51 9.85 -13.78
N GLY A 72 12.40 9.58 -14.45
CA GLY A 72 11.90 8.23 -14.69
C GLY A 72 10.51 8.24 -15.30
N SER A 73 9.76 7.15 -15.16
CA SER A 73 8.35 7.11 -15.54
C SER A 73 7.46 6.67 -14.38
N VAL A 74 6.25 7.23 -14.35
CA VAL A 74 5.21 6.89 -13.39
C VAL A 74 4.01 6.33 -14.15
N HIS A 75 3.72 5.05 -13.90
CA HIS A 75 2.55 4.39 -14.45
C HIS A 75 1.38 4.45 -13.48
N THR A 76 0.20 4.76 -13.99
CA THR A 76 -1.07 4.73 -13.24
C THR A 76 -2.17 4.14 -14.11
N ASP A 77 -3.27 3.65 -13.49
CA ASP A 77 -4.45 3.26 -14.26
C ASP A 77 -5.06 4.47 -14.99
N GLN A 78 -5.32 4.30 -16.30
CA GLN A 78 -5.83 5.36 -17.19
C GLN A 78 -7.19 5.94 -16.71
N GLY A 79 -8.05 5.09 -16.15
CA GLY A 79 -9.35 5.50 -15.61
C GLY A 79 -9.29 6.12 -14.22
N GLY A 80 -8.16 6.00 -13.55
CA GLY A 80 -7.98 6.33 -12.15
C GLY A 80 -7.94 7.84 -11.84
N ILE A 81 -8.13 8.16 -10.58
CA ILE A 81 -8.10 9.55 -10.08
C ILE A 81 -6.73 10.18 -10.27
N LEU A 82 -5.66 9.38 -10.13
CA LEU A 82 -4.27 9.83 -10.34
C LEU A 82 -4.06 10.29 -11.78
N ALA A 83 -4.57 9.54 -12.76
CA ALA A 83 -4.43 9.86 -14.18
C ALA A 83 -5.13 11.17 -14.58
N ARG A 84 -6.17 11.55 -13.85
CA ARG A 84 -6.96 12.76 -14.13
C ARG A 84 -6.46 14.00 -13.39
N CYS A 85 -5.45 13.86 -12.53
CA CYS A 85 -4.91 14.95 -11.73
C CYS A 85 -3.81 15.69 -12.50
N SER A 86 -4.16 16.83 -13.12
CA SER A 86 -3.19 17.68 -13.83
C SER A 86 -2.09 18.20 -12.91
N ALA A 87 -2.41 18.55 -11.66
CA ALA A 87 -1.43 19.01 -10.68
C ALA A 87 -0.37 17.94 -10.38
N LEU A 88 -0.76 16.64 -10.34
CA LEU A 88 0.19 15.53 -10.21
C LEU A 88 1.10 15.43 -11.44
N GLN A 89 0.54 15.51 -12.64
CA GLN A 89 1.30 15.44 -13.90
C GLN A 89 2.29 16.60 -14.01
N ASP A 90 1.85 17.83 -13.70
CA ASP A 90 2.71 19.01 -13.70
C ASP A 90 3.86 18.89 -12.69
N MET A 91 3.57 18.41 -11.48
CA MET A 91 4.57 18.18 -10.44
C MET A 91 5.60 17.13 -10.87
N LEU A 92 5.15 15.99 -11.39
CA LEU A 92 6.04 14.93 -11.85
C LEU A 92 7.00 15.44 -12.94
N LEU A 93 6.47 16.14 -13.94
CA LEU A 93 7.27 16.61 -15.07
C LEU A 93 8.21 17.75 -14.69
N ARG A 94 7.71 18.78 -13.98
CA ARG A 94 8.47 20.02 -13.75
C ARG A 94 9.42 19.94 -12.57
N ASP A 95 9.00 19.26 -11.49
CA ASP A 95 9.77 19.25 -10.25
C ASP A 95 10.71 18.03 -10.16
N PHE A 96 10.35 16.93 -10.82
CA PHE A 96 11.06 15.66 -10.70
C PHE A 96 11.55 15.07 -12.03
N HIS A 97 11.21 15.65 -13.16
CA HIS A 97 11.57 15.16 -14.51
C HIS A 97 11.05 13.75 -14.82
N TYR A 98 9.94 13.36 -14.17
CA TYR A 98 9.28 12.08 -14.44
C TYR A 98 8.26 12.20 -15.55
N MET A 99 8.28 11.26 -16.48
CA MET A 99 7.23 11.10 -17.48
C MET A 99 6.01 10.45 -16.85
N PHE A 100 4.83 10.99 -17.13
CA PHE A 100 3.58 10.40 -16.71
C PHE A 100 3.04 9.51 -17.83
N GLU A 101 2.90 8.23 -17.56
CA GLU A 101 2.46 7.22 -18.53
C GLU A 101 1.18 6.54 -18.04
N PRO A 102 -0.02 7.04 -18.42
CA PRO A 102 -1.24 6.31 -18.11
C PRO A 102 -1.26 5.03 -18.93
N THR A 103 -1.44 3.89 -18.25
CA THR A 103 -1.53 2.59 -18.92
C THR A 103 -2.79 2.52 -19.75
N GLY A 104 -2.64 2.29 -21.06
CA GLY A 104 -3.77 2.15 -21.99
C GLY A 104 -4.62 0.91 -21.67
N ALA A 105 -5.90 0.96 -22.06
CA ALA A 105 -6.84 -0.14 -21.89
C ALA A 105 -6.38 -1.46 -22.53
N ASP A 106 -5.46 -1.38 -23.49
CA ASP A 106 -4.97 -2.52 -24.27
C ASP A 106 -3.59 -3.04 -23.79
N SER A 107 -3.08 -2.56 -22.66
CA SER A 107 -1.79 -2.99 -22.09
C SER A 107 -1.91 -3.54 -20.67
N PRO A 108 -2.57 -4.70 -20.46
CA PRO A 108 -2.76 -5.29 -19.13
C PRO A 108 -1.44 -5.61 -18.41
N SER A 109 -0.35 -5.77 -19.14
CA SER A 109 0.94 -6.12 -18.55
C SER A 109 1.62 -4.97 -17.80
N GLN A 110 1.33 -3.72 -18.13
CA GLN A 110 1.99 -2.56 -17.54
C GLN A 110 1.44 -2.18 -16.17
N ASN A 111 0.13 -2.40 -15.93
CA ASN A 111 -0.48 -2.13 -14.62
C ASN A 111 -0.62 -3.39 -13.75
N GLY A 112 -0.37 -4.57 -14.32
CA GLY A 112 -0.58 -5.86 -13.66
C GLY A 112 0.23 -6.03 -12.38
N ALA A 113 1.40 -5.40 -12.27
CA ALA A 113 2.21 -5.49 -11.05
C ALA A 113 1.51 -4.83 -9.85
N VAL A 114 0.97 -3.61 -10.01
CA VAL A 114 0.31 -2.87 -8.92
C VAL A 114 -1.01 -3.54 -8.53
N GLU A 115 -1.79 -4.00 -9.51
CA GLU A 115 -3.04 -4.75 -9.28
C GLU A 115 -2.77 -6.05 -8.49
N ILE A 116 -1.77 -6.84 -8.89
CA ILE A 116 -1.37 -8.07 -8.19
C ILE A 116 -0.96 -7.76 -6.74
N TYR A 117 -0.25 -6.66 -6.49
CA TYR A 117 0.12 -6.28 -5.13
C TYR A 117 -1.08 -5.79 -4.33
N ASN A 118 -2.02 -5.04 -4.91
CA ASN A 118 -3.25 -4.63 -4.26
C ASN A 118 -4.05 -5.85 -3.80
N ASP A 119 -4.27 -6.82 -4.68
CA ASP A 119 -4.98 -8.06 -4.35
C ASP A 119 -4.25 -8.87 -3.27
N LYS A 120 -2.95 -9.03 -3.42
CA LYS A 120 -2.10 -9.75 -2.46
C LYS A 120 -2.17 -9.13 -1.06
N PHE A 121 -2.07 -7.82 -0.95
CA PHE A 121 -2.15 -7.14 0.34
C PHE A 121 -3.56 -7.14 0.90
N ALA A 122 -4.59 -7.00 0.09
CA ALA A 122 -5.98 -7.13 0.53
C ALA A 122 -6.26 -8.52 1.13
N VAL A 123 -5.81 -9.59 0.49
CA VAL A 123 -5.94 -10.97 0.99
C VAL A 123 -5.16 -11.15 2.29
N ARG A 124 -3.89 -10.74 2.34
CA ARG A 124 -3.05 -10.89 3.53
C ARG A 124 -3.58 -10.10 4.72
N THR A 125 -4.06 -8.88 4.49
CA THR A 125 -4.67 -8.04 5.53
C THR A 125 -5.89 -8.73 6.14
N ARG A 126 -6.79 -9.29 5.32
CA ARG A 126 -7.94 -10.07 5.81
C ARG A 126 -7.51 -11.30 6.59
N THR A 127 -6.49 -12.01 6.11
CA THR A 127 -5.94 -13.20 6.79
C THR A 127 -5.37 -12.84 8.18
N LEU A 128 -4.64 -11.73 8.29
CA LEU A 128 -4.12 -11.24 9.57
C LEU A 128 -5.23 -10.84 10.55
N LEU A 129 -6.24 -10.14 10.06
CA LEU A 129 -7.40 -9.75 10.87
C LEU A 129 -8.18 -10.99 11.35
N TYR A 130 -8.45 -11.92 10.45
CA TYR A 130 -9.16 -13.16 10.79
C TYR A 130 -8.37 -14.01 11.80
N GLY A 131 -7.07 -14.21 11.56
CA GLY A 131 -6.21 -14.99 12.44
C GLY A 131 -6.01 -14.39 13.84
N SER A 132 -6.07 -13.05 13.94
CA SER A 132 -5.95 -12.32 15.22
C SER A 132 -7.29 -12.14 15.95
N GLY A 133 -8.43 -12.39 15.30
CA GLY A 133 -9.76 -12.10 15.83
C GLY A 133 -10.08 -10.61 15.95
N LEU A 134 -9.29 -9.73 15.31
CA LEU A 134 -9.53 -8.29 15.33
C LEU A 134 -10.61 -7.88 14.32
N LEU A 135 -11.34 -6.82 14.68
CA LEU A 135 -12.38 -6.26 13.82
C LEU A 135 -11.80 -5.66 12.52
N ALA A 136 -12.62 -5.63 11.46
CA ALA A 136 -12.25 -5.11 10.15
C ALA A 136 -11.71 -3.67 10.19
N LYS A 137 -12.15 -2.84 11.13
CA LYS A 137 -11.64 -1.46 11.29
C LYS A 137 -10.12 -1.36 11.57
N TYR A 138 -9.47 -2.42 12.01
CA TYR A 138 -8.01 -2.47 12.22
C TYR A 138 -7.22 -2.81 10.96
N TRP A 139 -7.86 -2.67 9.79
CA TRP A 139 -7.24 -3.00 8.51
C TRP A 139 -5.98 -2.16 8.21
N SER A 140 -5.92 -0.91 8.63
CA SER A 140 -4.75 -0.05 8.42
C SER A 140 -3.49 -0.63 9.06
N ALA A 141 -3.58 -1.04 10.32
CA ALA A 141 -2.48 -1.69 11.03
C ALA A 141 -2.12 -3.06 10.42
N ALA A 142 -3.12 -3.86 10.04
CA ALA A 142 -2.90 -5.15 9.40
C ALA A 142 -2.25 -5.01 8.01
N LEU A 143 -2.63 -3.98 7.25
CA LEU A 143 -2.05 -3.67 5.95
C LEU A 143 -0.57 -3.29 6.07
N ILE A 144 -0.23 -2.37 6.96
CA ILE A 144 1.15 -1.96 7.21
C ILE A 144 1.99 -3.17 7.63
N HIS A 145 1.46 -4.00 8.54
CA HIS A 145 2.14 -5.24 8.95
C HIS A 145 2.32 -6.22 7.79
N SER A 146 1.32 -6.34 6.92
CA SER A 146 1.40 -7.18 5.71
C SER A 146 2.51 -6.75 4.76
N VAL A 147 2.69 -5.45 4.56
CA VAL A 147 3.77 -4.87 3.74
C VAL A 147 5.12 -5.07 4.43
N TYR A 148 5.19 -4.84 5.74
CA TYR A 148 6.39 -5.15 6.51
C TYR A 148 6.83 -6.61 6.30
N LEU A 149 5.92 -7.57 6.49
CA LEU A 149 6.21 -8.98 6.26
C LEU A 149 6.64 -9.25 4.81
N HIS A 150 6.03 -8.58 3.83
CA HIS A 150 6.38 -8.73 2.43
C HIS A 150 7.84 -8.36 2.15
N HIS A 151 8.34 -7.29 2.75
CA HIS A 151 9.73 -6.88 2.61
C HIS A 151 10.72 -7.80 3.33
N HIS A 152 10.31 -8.39 4.44
CA HIS A 152 11.17 -9.12 5.36
C HIS A 152 11.17 -10.64 5.17
N LEU A 153 10.17 -11.18 4.47
CA LEU A 153 10.13 -12.61 4.13
C LEU A 153 10.97 -12.91 2.89
N VAL A 154 11.61 -14.08 2.90
CA VAL A 154 12.40 -14.54 1.76
C VAL A 154 11.49 -14.82 0.57
N HIS A 155 11.77 -14.20 -0.55
CA HIS A 155 11.06 -14.42 -1.79
C HIS A 155 11.52 -15.74 -2.45
N SER A 156 10.56 -16.59 -2.83
CA SER A 156 10.85 -17.95 -3.33
C SER A 156 11.72 -17.95 -4.59
N ALA A 157 11.52 -17.01 -5.48
CA ALA A 157 12.27 -16.92 -6.75
C ALA A 157 13.69 -16.38 -6.57
N THR A 158 13.87 -15.33 -5.76
CA THR A 158 15.16 -14.65 -5.60
C THR A 158 16.00 -15.21 -4.45
N LYS A 159 15.41 -16.04 -3.57
CA LYS A 159 16.01 -16.54 -2.32
C LYS A 159 16.55 -15.43 -1.40
N ARG A 160 16.05 -14.20 -1.59
CA ARG A 160 16.42 -13.01 -0.82
C ARG A 160 15.17 -12.29 -0.34
N THR A 161 15.29 -11.51 0.71
CA THR A 161 14.26 -10.57 1.12
C THR A 161 14.29 -9.33 0.22
N LEU A 162 13.16 -8.69 -0.03
CA LEU A 162 13.14 -7.41 -0.75
C LEU A 162 13.90 -6.34 0.04
N PHE A 163 13.82 -6.38 1.37
CA PHE A 163 14.59 -5.50 2.25
C PHE A 163 16.09 -5.57 1.95
N LYS A 164 16.65 -6.79 1.88
CA LYS A 164 18.08 -6.95 1.52
C LYS A 164 18.38 -6.47 0.11
N GLY A 165 17.47 -6.69 -0.82
CA GLY A 165 17.62 -6.23 -2.20
C GLY A 165 17.70 -4.71 -2.29
N TYR A 166 16.90 -3.99 -1.49
CA TYR A 166 16.78 -2.55 -1.51
C TYR A 166 17.85 -1.85 -0.64
N TYR A 167 18.06 -2.32 0.60
CA TYR A 167 18.98 -1.69 1.57
C TYR A 167 20.39 -2.29 1.59
N GLY A 168 20.64 -3.40 0.91
CA GLY A 168 21.95 -4.05 0.83
C GLY A 168 22.30 -4.95 2.02
N HIS A 169 21.55 -4.91 3.13
CA HIS A 169 21.83 -5.71 4.33
C HIS A 169 20.60 -6.53 4.77
N GLN A 170 20.81 -7.53 5.62
CA GLN A 170 19.72 -8.35 6.16
C GLN A 170 18.86 -7.54 7.13
N PRO A 171 17.52 -7.77 7.14
CA PRO A 171 16.65 -7.16 8.14
C PRO A 171 16.88 -7.77 9.53
N ASP A 172 16.74 -6.95 10.57
CA ASP A 172 16.62 -7.43 11.95
C ASP A 172 15.16 -7.84 12.23
N LEU A 173 14.95 -9.11 12.53
CA LEU A 173 13.65 -9.68 12.86
C LEU A 173 13.45 -9.93 14.35
N SER A 174 14.40 -9.55 15.21
CA SER A 174 14.36 -9.81 16.66
C SER A 174 13.13 -9.22 17.35
N SER A 175 12.63 -8.10 16.85
CA SER A 175 11.43 -7.41 17.37
C SER A 175 10.12 -7.88 16.75
N LEU A 176 10.15 -8.77 15.75
CA LEU A 176 8.93 -9.23 15.07
C LEU A 176 8.05 -10.01 16.03
N LYS A 177 6.78 -9.61 16.13
CA LYS A 177 5.76 -10.26 16.93
C LYS A 177 4.60 -10.72 16.06
N LEU A 178 3.87 -11.70 16.55
CA LEU A 178 2.64 -12.14 15.89
C LEU A 178 1.62 -10.98 15.88
N PHE A 179 1.04 -10.70 14.72
CA PHE A 179 0.01 -9.67 14.59
C PHE A 179 -1.19 -9.96 15.52
N GLY A 180 -1.64 -8.95 16.26
CA GLY A 180 -2.73 -9.09 17.23
C GLY A 180 -2.32 -9.66 18.59
N SER A 181 -1.03 -9.88 18.85
CA SER A 181 -0.54 -10.26 20.18
C SER A 181 -0.91 -9.24 21.24
N ARG A 182 -1.28 -9.71 22.43
CA ARG A 182 -1.52 -8.85 23.60
C ARG A 182 -0.20 -8.25 24.08
N VAL A 183 -0.23 -6.97 24.38
CA VAL A 183 0.90 -6.24 24.95
C VAL A 183 0.51 -5.79 26.37
N CYS A 184 1.36 -6.10 27.34
CA CYS A 184 1.24 -5.56 28.69
C CYS A 184 2.18 -4.37 28.84
N VAL A 185 1.64 -3.19 29.07
CA VAL A 185 2.41 -1.97 29.34
C VAL A 185 2.41 -1.72 30.85
N LYS A 186 3.61 -1.61 31.45
CA LYS A 186 3.73 -1.19 32.84
C LYS A 186 3.44 0.31 32.91
N GLN A 187 2.36 0.68 33.60
CA GLN A 187 2.07 2.06 33.88
C GLN A 187 3.05 2.52 34.98
N THR A 188 4.03 3.35 34.62
CA THR A 188 4.83 4.07 35.61
C THR A 188 3.98 5.23 36.11
N GLY A 189 3.45 5.10 37.34
CA GLY A 189 2.77 6.22 38.01
C GLY A 189 3.73 7.38 38.18
N ASN A 190 3.23 8.58 37.97
CA ASN A 190 3.87 9.81 38.46
C ASN A 190 3.73 9.85 39.97
#